data_b1e6c544142ebb1b7ac9237e5e0e32dc
#
_entry.id   b1e6c544142ebb1b7ac9237e5e0e32dc
#
_cell.length_a   1.000
_cell.length_b   1.000
_cell.length_c   1.000
_cell.angle_alpha   90.00
_cell.angle_beta   90.00
_cell.angle_gamma   90.00
#
_symmetry.space_group_name_H-M   'P 1'
#
loop_
_entity.id
_entity.type
_entity.pdbx_description
1 polymer ?
#
loop_
_entity_poly.entity_id
_entity_poly.type
_entity_poly.pdbx_seq_one_letter_code
_entity_poly.pdbx_strand_id
1 'polypeptide(L)'
;MRTSRLPPIVPTAGSPMRILLVKTSSLGDVIHNLPVVSDLRRSFPEARIDWCVEEAFADVPSMHPGVAQVIPVALRRWRKNLGGLATWREMRDFRRRIGETRYDVVLDTQGLLKSALIARQAQGRRCGYAAEAAREPLAARFYDATFVIPRNVHAVQRNRWLAA
;
A
#
# COMPACT_ATOMS: atom_id res chain seq x y z
N MET A 1 5.91 8.73 26.22
CA MET A 1 5.82 9.05 24.78
C MET A 1 7.12 8.59 24.11
N ARG A 2 7.18 7.39 23.58
CA ARG A 2 8.38 6.92 22.85
C ARG A 2 8.16 7.24 21.38
N THR A 3 8.68 8.36 20.92
CA THR A 3 8.95 8.58 19.50
C THR A 3 10.10 7.62 19.13
N SER A 4 9.77 6.43 18.68
CA SER A 4 10.78 5.58 18.06
C SER A 4 11.21 6.29 16.76
N ARG A 5 12.34 6.97 16.82
CA ARG A 5 13.05 7.38 15.59
C ARG A 5 13.42 6.10 14.88
N LEU A 6 12.59 5.73 13.92
CA LEU A 6 12.92 4.62 13.03
C LEU A 6 14.15 5.02 12.23
N PRO A 7 15.10 4.10 12.00
CA PRO A 7 16.23 4.39 11.15
C PRO A 7 15.73 4.85 9.78
N PRO A 8 16.38 5.82 9.14
CA PRO A 8 15.98 6.28 7.82
C PRO A 8 15.90 5.10 6.86
N ILE A 9 14.91 5.13 5.96
CA ILE A 9 14.86 4.19 4.86
C ILE A 9 16.00 4.57 3.93
N VAL A 10 17.11 3.83 4.01
CA VAL A 10 18.23 4.02 3.11
C VAL A 10 18.01 3.16 1.89
N PRO A 11 17.85 3.73 0.70
CA PRO A 11 17.79 2.96 -0.53
C PRO A 11 19.03 2.07 -0.66
N THR A 12 18.87 0.88 -1.21
CA THR A 12 20.01 0.03 -1.55
C THR A 12 20.95 0.82 -2.46
N ALA A 13 22.19 1.00 -2.06
CA ALA A 13 23.16 1.85 -2.77
C ALA A 13 23.20 1.51 -4.27
N GLY A 14 22.93 2.50 -5.13
CA GLY A 14 23.04 2.39 -6.59
C GLY A 14 21.76 1.99 -7.35
N SER A 15 20.63 1.76 -6.66
CA SER A 15 19.36 1.46 -7.34
C SER A 15 18.26 2.46 -6.92
N PRO A 16 17.33 2.81 -7.83
CA PRO A 16 16.19 3.65 -7.48
C PRO A 16 15.34 2.99 -6.40
N MET A 17 14.87 3.78 -5.44
CA MET A 17 13.97 3.33 -4.38
C MET A 17 12.72 2.69 -4.97
N ARG A 18 12.31 1.54 -4.43
CA ARG A 18 11.09 0.83 -4.83
C ARG A 18 10.04 0.93 -3.74
N ILE A 19 8.88 1.47 -4.08
CA ILE A 19 7.77 1.69 -3.17
C ILE A 19 6.54 0.94 -3.69
N LEU A 20 5.93 0.13 -2.82
CA LEU A 20 4.62 -0.44 -3.07
C LEU A 20 3.56 0.34 -2.28
N LEU A 21 2.62 0.97 -2.96
CA LEU A 21 1.41 1.51 -2.35
C LEU A 21 0.33 0.43 -2.25
N VAL A 22 -0.30 0.29 -1.10
CA VAL A 22 -1.45 -0.58 -0.88
C VAL A 22 -2.66 0.28 -0.55
N LYS A 23 -3.56 0.42 -1.53
CA LYS A 23 -4.86 1.09 -1.40
C LYS A 23 -5.84 0.43 -2.34
N THR A 24 -6.66 -0.48 -1.81
CA THR A 24 -7.45 -1.38 -2.64
C THR A 24 -8.85 -0.86 -2.97
N SER A 25 -9.50 -0.14 -2.09
CA SER A 25 -10.90 0.31 -2.22
C SER A 25 -11.22 1.40 -1.20
N SER A 26 -12.32 2.17 -1.27
CA SER A 26 -13.25 2.21 -2.39
C SER A 26 -12.73 3.11 -3.52
N LEU A 27 -13.52 3.30 -4.60
CA LEU A 27 -13.11 4.18 -5.72
C LEU A 27 -12.69 5.57 -5.23
N GLY A 28 -13.52 6.21 -4.38
CA GLY A 28 -13.19 7.53 -3.80
C GLY A 28 -11.88 7.51 -3.00
N ASP A 29 -11.67 6.46 -2.20
CA ASP A 29 -10.43 6.29 -1.43
C ASP A 29 -9.20 6.12 -2.35
N VAL A 30 -9.34 5.43 -3.47
CA VAL A 30 -8.28 5.27 -4.48
C VAL A 30 -7.95 6.62 -5.12
N ILE A 31 -8.97 7.38 -5.54
CA ILE A 31 -8.79 8.74 -6.08
C ILE A 31 -8.10 9.65 -5.06
N HIS A 32 -8.52 9.62 -3.80
CA HIS A 32 -7.93 10.41 -2.71
C HIS A 32 -6.47 10.04 -2.41
N ASN A 33 -5.99 8.92 -2.95
CA ASN A 33 -4.60 8.48 -2.76
C ASN A 33 -3.67 8.91 -3.91
N LEU A 34 -4.19 9.41 -5.05
CA LEU A 34 -3.37 9.88 -6.17
C LEU A 34 -2.34 10.96 -5.76
N PRO A 35 -2.68 11.97 -4.92
CA PRO A 35 -1.71 12.97 -4.47
C PRO A 35 -0.50 12.39 -3.73
N VAL A 36 -0.64 11.22 -3.10
CA VAL A 36 0.48 10.52 -2.44
C VAL A 36 1.58 10.18 -3.45
N VAL A 37 1.20 9.70 -4.64
CA VAL A 37 2.16 9.39 -5.71
C VAL A 37 2.93 10.65 -6.12
N SER A 38 2.22 11.77 -6.29
CA SER A 38 2.85 13.05 -6.64
C SER A 38 3.83 13.52 -5.56
N ASP A 39 3.47 13.39 -4.27
CA ASP A 39 4.34 13.76 -3.16
C ASP A 39 5.57 12.86 -3.07
N LEU A 40 5.40 11.54 -3.21
CA LEU A 40 6.51 10.59 -3.24
C LEU A 40 7.47 10.86 -4.41
N ARG A 41 6.93 11.16 -5.60
CA ARG A 41 7.75 11.52 -6.78
C ARG A 41 8.50 12.84 -6.59
N ARG A 42 7.91 13.78 -5.86
CA ARG A 42 8.58 15.04 -5.53
C ARG A 42 9.74 14.84 -4.54
N SER A 43 9.53 13.99 -3.53
CA SER A 43 10.53 13.68 -2.50
C SER A 43 11.62 12.72 -3.00
N PHE A 44 11.23 11.78 -3.87
CA PHE A 44 12.10 10.74 -4.42
C PHE A 44 11.91 10.66 -5.95
N PRO A 45 12.52 11.58 -6.73
CA PRO A 45 12.28 11.68 -8.19
C PRO A 45 12.55 10.41 -8.96
N GLU A 46 13.54 9.62 -8.54
CA GLU A 46 13.91 8.35 -9.19
C GLU A 46 13.16 7.12 -8.64
N ALA A 47 12.29 7.29 -7.63
CA ALA A 47 11.59 6.17 -7.04
C ALA A 47 10.66 5.47 -8.05
N ARG A 48 10.67 4.15 -8.04
CA ARG A 48 9.70 3.33 -8.73
C ARG A 48 8.53 3.05 -7.81
N ILE A 49 7.34 3.52 -8.17
CA ILE A 49 6.12 3.36 -7.39
C ILE A 49 5.19 2.37 -8.08
N ASP A 50 4.97 1.23 -7.45
CA ASP A 50 3.97 0.25 -7.85
C ASP A 50 2.75 0.39 -6.92
N TRP A 51 1.53 0.10 -7.42
CA TRP A 51 0.29 0.27 -6.64
C TRP A 51 -0.60 -0.97 -6.71
N CYS A 52 -0.87 -1.57 -5.54
CA CYS A 52 -1.83 -2.65 -5.39
C CYS A 52 -3.24 -2.10 -5.15
N VAL A 53 -4.19 -2.44 -6.02
CA VAL A 53 -5.55 -1.93 -6.05
C VAL A 53 -6.54 -3.04 -6.44
N GLU A 54 -7.81 -2.93 -6.02
CA GLU A 54 -8.88 -3.82 -6.50
C GLU A 54 -9.01 -3.75 -8.02
N GLU A 55 -9.15 -4.89 -8.70
CA GLU A 55 -9.19 -4.99 -10.18
C GLU A 55 -10.20 -4.02 -10.82
N ALA A 56 -11.34 -3.80 -10.17
CA ALA A 56 -12.38 -2.88 -10.65
C ALA A 56 -11.95 -1.41 -10.68
N PHE A 57 -10.85 -1.05 -10.05
CA PHE A 57 -10.35 0.35 -9.95
C PHE A 57 -8.95 0.50 -10.54
N ALA A 58 -8.43 -0.51 -11.24
CA ALA A 58 -7.05 -0.55 -11.74
C ALA A 58 -6.74 0.61 -12.71
N ASP A 59 -7.73 1.08 -13.45
CA ASP A 59 -7.56 2.18 -14.41
C ASP A 59 -7.21 3.51 -13.72
N VAL A 60 -7.68 3.74 -12.48
CA VAL A 60 -7.44 5.00 -11.76
C VAL A 60 -5.95 5.24 -11.50
N PRO A 61 -5.22 4.34 -10.83
CA PRO A 61 -3.78 4.54 -10.66
C PRO A 61 -2.99 4.45 -11.97
N SER A 62 -3.47 3.70 -12.98
CA SER A 62 -2.78 3.60 -14.28
C SER A 62 -2.76 4.93 -15.06
N MET A 63 -3.70 5.84 -14.79
CA MET A 63 -3.70 7.20 -15.38
C MET A 63 -2.65 8.13 -14.77
N HIS A 64 -2.07 7.80 -13.61
CA HIS A 64 -1.09 8.68 -12.97
C HIS A 64 0.33 8.39 -13.50
N PRO A 65 1.02 9.37 -14.11
CA PRO A 65 2.33 9.14 -14.76
C PRO A 65 3.44 8.72 -13.78
N GLY A 66 3.26 8.96 -12.48
CA GLY A 66 4.21 8.54 -11.45
C GLY A 66 4.07 7.09 -11.01
N VAL A 67 3.02 6.37 -11.42
CA VAL A 67 2.83 4.95 -11.14
C VAL A 67 3.52 4.11 -12.21
N ALA A 68 4.48 3.30 -11.80
CA ALA A 68 5.25 2.46 -12.71
C ALA A 68 4.51 1.17 -13.06
N GLN A 69 3.80 0.59 -12.10
CA GLN A 69 3.04 -0.65 -12.29
C GLN A 69 1.80 -0.68 -11.40
N VAL A 70 0.69 -1.12 -11.97
CA VAL A 70 -0.53 -1.44 -11.23
C VAL A 70 -0.60 -2.95 -11.01
N ILE A 71 -0.82 -3.37 -9.75
CA ILE A 71 -0.97 -4.77 -9.36
C ILE A 71 -2.42 -4.99 -8.95
N PRO A 72 -3.28 -5.48 -9.85
CA PRO A 72 -4.68 -5.71 -9.52
C PRO A 72 -4.85 -6.89 -8.57
N VAL A 73 -5.76 -6.74 -7.60
CA VAL A 73 -6.21 -7.78 -6.68
C VAL A 73 -7.72 -7.95 -6.78
N ALA A 74 -8.23 -9.18 -6.79
CA ALA A 74 -9.65 -9.45 -7.01
C ALA A 74 -10.37 -9.88 -5.73
N LEU A 75 -10.16 -9.17 -4.60
CA LEU A 75 -10.71 -9.55 -3.29
C LEU A 75 -12.23 -9.72 -3.30
N ARG A 76 -12.95 -8.84 -4.01
CA ARG A 76 -14.41 -8.87 -4.08
C ARG A 76 -14.92 -10.13 -4.80
N ARG A 77 -14.25 -10.51 -5.89
CA ARG A 77 -14.58 -11.67 -6.69
C ARG A 77 -14.18 -12.96 -5.97
N TRP A 78 -12.99 -13.01 -5.39
CA TRP A 78 -12.53 -14.17 -4.64
C TRP A 78 -13.43 -14.51 -3.45
N ARG A 79 -13.89 -13.49 -2.70
CA ARG A 79 -14.82 -13.70 -1.57
C ARG A 79 -16.13 -14.36 -1.96
N LYS A 80 -16.58 -14.18 -3.21
CA LYS A 80 -17.83 -14.78 -3.72
C LYS A 80 -17.66 -16.23 -4.13
N ASN A 81 -16.43 -16.69 -4.37
CA ASN A 81 -16.15 -18.02 -4.90
C ASN A 81 -14.95 -18.69 -4.23
N LEU A 82 -14.95 -18.75 -2.90
CA LEU A 82 -13.86 -19.38 -2.14
C LEU A 82 -13.75 -20.91 -2.35
N GLY A 83 -14.81 -21.57 -2.83
CA GLY A 83 -14.80 -23.00 -3.14
C GLY A 83 -14.18 -23.35 -4.51
N GLY A 84 -13.91 -22.35 -5.37
CA GLY A 84 -13.44 -22.59 -6.72
C GLY A 84 -11.92 -22.77 -6.80
N LEU A 85 -11.46 -23.85 -7.47
CA LEU A 85 -10.01 -24.09 -7.71
C LEU A 85 -9.36 -22.95 -8.50
N ALA A 86 -10.09 -22.30 -9.42
CA ALA A 86 -9.62 -21.15 -10.17
C ALA A 86 -9.28 -19.98 -9.24
N THR A 87 -10.12 -19.70 -8.24
CA THR A 87 -9.90 -18.66 -7.23
C THR A 87 -8.59 -18.89 -6.48
N TRP A 88 -8.34 -20.11 -6.04
CA TRP A 88 -7.10 -20.45 -5.32
C TRP A 88 -5.86 -20.32 -6.19
N ARG A 89 -5.94 -20.66 -7.48
CA ARG A 89 -4.86 -20.45 -8.45
C ARG A 89 -4.57 -18.97 -8.62
N GLU A 90 -5.59 -18.14 -8.82
CA GLU A 90 -5.44 -16.69 -8.95
C GLU A 90 -4.85 -16.05 -7.69
N MET A 91 -5.30 -16.46 -6.49
CA MET A 91 -4.75 -15.98 -5.22
C MET A 91 -3.26 -16.33 -5.08
N ARG A 92 -2.89 -17.56 -5.48
CA ARG A 92 -1.49 -17.99 -5.47
C ARG A 92 -0.64 -17.19 -6.47
N ASP A 93 -1.16 -16.95 -7.67
CA ASP A 93 -0.46 -16.19 -8.72
C ASP A 93 -0.32 -14.72 -8.33
N PHE A 94 -1.33 -14.13 -7.70
CA PHE A 94 -1.24 -12.80 -7.10
C PHE A 94 -0.15 -12.75 -6.02
N ARG A 95 -0.17 -13.71 -5.09
CA ARG A 95 0.84 -13.79 -4.01
C ARG A 95 2.25 -13.89 -4.57
N ARG A 96 2.45 -14.73 -5.61
CA ARG A 96 3.74 -14.83 -6.29
C ARG A 96 4.13 -13.47 -6.88
N ARG A 97 3.26 -12.84 -7.67
CA ARG A 97 3.54 -11.55 -8.33
C ARG A 97 3.92 -10.45 -7.34
N ILE A 98 3.17 -10.28 -6.25
CA ILE A 98 3.46 -9.25 -5.26
C ILE A 98 4.72 -9.56 -4.44
N GLY A 99 5.07 -10.84 -4.30
CA GLY A 99 6.26 -11.31 -3.57
C GLY A 99 7.54 -11.38 -4.41
N GLU A 100 7.48 -11.31 -5.74
CA GLU A 100 8.66 -11.38 -6.61
C GLU A 100 9.52 -10.11 -6.54
N THR A 101 8.91 -8.97 -6.29
CA THR A 101 9.60 -7.69 -6.20
C THR A 101 9.98 -7.39 -4.76
N ARG A 102 11.25 -7.08 -4.53
CA ARG A 102 11.71 -6.54 -3.26
C ARG A 102 11.53 -5.03 -3.26
N TYR A 103 10.71 -4.55 -2.33
CA TYR A 103 10.46 -3.13 -2.11
C TYR A 103 11.29 -2.62 -0.93
N ASP A 104 11.73 -1.37 -0.98
CA ASP A 104 12.33 -0.70 0.16
C ASP A 104 11.23 -0.35 1.18
N VAL A 105 10.05 0.06 0.65
CA VAL A 105 8.87 0.41 1.45
C VAL A 105 7.62 -0.21 0.87
N VAL A 106 6.80 -0.80 1.73
CA VAL A 106 5.41 -1.20 1.46
C VAL A 106 4.53 -0.30 2.30
N LEU A 107 3.86 0.67 1.68
CA LEU A 107 3.06 1.69 2.34
C LEU A 107 1.57 1.39 2.23
N ASP A 108 0.95 0.97 3.34
CA ASP A 108 -0.49 0.74 3.42
C ASP A 108 -1.21 2.02 3.89
N THR A 109 -1.80 2.73 2.94
CA THR A 109 -2.58 3.95 3.20
C THR A 109 -4.06 3.67 3.47
N GLN A 110 -4.47 2.40 3.55
CA GLN A 110 -5.86 2.01 3.81
C GLN A 110 -6.16 1.76 5.28
N GLY A 111 -5.26 1.07 6.00
CA GLY A 111 -5.41 0.80 7.42
C GLY A 111 -6.55 -0.17 7.76
N LEU A 112 -6.82 -1.15 6.89
CA LEU A 112 -7.76 -2.25 7.08
C LEU A 112 -7.00 -3.57 7.20
N LEU A 113 -7.57 -4.55 7.90
CA LEU A 113 -6.96 -5.86 8.05
C LEU A 113 -6.68 -6.52 6.68
N LYS A 114 -7.61 -6.40 5.74
CA LYS A 114 -7.45 -6.94 4.38
C LYS A 114 -6.25 -6.33 3.63
N SER A 115 -6.03 -5.02 3.76
CA SER A 115 -4.90 -4.34 3.11
C SER A 115 -3.58 -4.67 3.81
N ALA A 116 -3.58 -4.79 5.12
CA ALA A 116 -2.42 -5.21 5.91
C ALA A 116 -1.99 -6.64 5.57
N LEU A 117 -2.94 -7.57 5.34
CA LEU A 117 -2.65 -8.93 4.89
C LEU A 117 -2.08 -8.97 3.46
N ILE A 118 -2.49 -8.06 2.58
CA ILE A 118 -1.86 -7.88 1.27
C ILE A 118 -0.43 -7.37 1.44
N ALA A 119 -0.24 -6.30 2.21
CA ALA A 119 1.08 -5.72 2.47
C ALA A 119 2.06 -6.76 3.04
N ARG A 120 1.57 -7.68 3.88
CA ARG A 120 2.37 -8.78 4.44
C ARG A 120 2.90 -9.76 3.38
N GLN A 121 2.24 -9.88 2.23
CA GLN A 121 2.68 -10.79 1.16
C GLN A 121 3.81 -10.21 0.32
N ALA A 122 3.98 -8.88 0.33
CA ALA A 122 5.08 -8.20 -0.35
C ALA A 122 6.37 -8.28 0.49
N GLN A 123 7.51 -8.29 -0.20
CA GLN A 123 8.81 -8.19 0.44
C GLN A 123 9.20 -6.73 0.62
N GLY A 124 9.48 -6.31 1.85
CA GLY A 124 9.91 -4.95 2.16
C GLY A 124 9.46 -4.49 3.53
N ARG A 125 9.91 -3.30 3.94
CA ARG A 125 9.50 -2.69 5.21
C ARG A 125 8.08 -2.16 5.10
N ARG A 126 7.18 -2.73 5.89
CA ARG A 126 5.76 -2.39 5.90
C ARG A 126 5.50 -1.21 6.82
N CYS A 127 4.92 -0.17 6.27
CA CYS A 127 4.55 1.05 6.94
C CYS A 127 3.04 1.29 6.84
N GLY A 128 2.43 1.76 7.92
CA GLY A 128 0.99 2.02 7.95
C GLY A 128 0.55 2.83 9.17
N TYR A 129 -0.75 2.96 9.34
CA TYR A 129 -1.33 3.67 10.47
C TYR A 129 -1.12 2.93 11.79
N ALA A 130 -0.82 3.66 12.86
CA ALA A 130 -0.87 3.15 14.23
C ALA A 130 -2.30 2.70 14.60
N ALA A 131 -2.42 1.85 15.61
CA ALA A 131 -3.72 1.25 15.98
C ALA A 131 -4.82 2.29 16.24
N GLU A 132 -4.50 3.39 16.91
CA GLU A 132 -5.42 4.50 17.18
C GLU A 132 -5.79 5.31 15.93
N ALA A 133 -4.96 5.26 14.88
CA ALA A 133 -5.18 5.97 13.63
C ALA A 133 -5.77 5.08 12.53
N ALA A 134 -5.57 3.78 12.57
CA ALA A 134 -6.09 2.85 11.59
C ALA A 134 -7.63 2.75 11.62
N ARG A 135 -8.25 2.43 10.50
CA ARG A 135 -9.70 2.12 10.46
C ARG A 135 -10.01 0.85 11.25
N GLU A 136 -9.15 -0.16 11.13
CA GLU A 136 -9.17 -1.39 11.91
C GLU A 136 -7.87 -1.49 12.72
N PRO A 137 -7.91 -1.33 14.06
CA PRO A 137 -6.72 -1.30 14.91
C PRO A 137 -5.80 -2.52 14.76
N LEU A 138 -6.37 -3.70 14.49
CA LEU A 138 -5.60 -4.94 14.29
C LEU A 138 -4.64 -4.87 13.09
N ALA A 139 -4.91 -4.03 12.09
CA ALA A 139 -4.04 -3.85 10.94
C ALA A 139 -2.61 -3.44 11.36
N ALA A 140 -2.49 -2.62 12.40
CA ALA A 140 -1.21 -2.12 12.91
C ALA A 140 -0.24 -3.23 13.31
N ARG A 141 -0.74 -4.42 13.67
CA ARG A 141 0.12 -5.57 14.06
C ARG A 141 0.92 -6.17 12.90
N PHE A 142 0.56 -5.83 11.67
CA PHE A 142 1.20 -6.35 10.46
C PHE A 142 2.25 -5.41 9.88
N TYR A 143 2.42 -4.21 10.46
CA TYR A 143 3.40 -3.23 10.01
C TYR A 143 4.66 -3.28 10.86
N ASP A 144 5.79 -3.06 10.22
CA ASP A 144 7.10 -2.93 10.87
C ASP A 144 7.29 -1.51 11.44
N ALA A 145 6.56 -0.53 10.86
CA ALA A 145 6.52 0.86 11.30
C ALA A 145 5.09 1.40 11.26
N THR A 146 4.68 2.07 12.33
CA THR A 146 3.34 2.65 12.43
C THR A 146 3.41 4.13 12.77
N PHE A 147 2.46 4.91 12.22
CA PHE A 147 2.40 6.36 12.37
C PHE A 147 1.05 6.80 12.92
N VAL A 148 1.09 7.69 13.91
CA VAL A 148 -0.10 8.29 14.51
C VAL A 148 -0.53 9.48 13.65
N ILE A 149 -1.54 9.26 12.82
CA ILE A 149 -2.11 10.30 11.96
C ILE A 149 -3.51 10.64 12.47
N PRO A 150 -3.83 11.92 12.74
CA PRO A 150 -5.12 12.33 13.26
C PRO A 150 -6.29 11.87 12.37
N ARG A 151 -7.39 11.46 13.00
CA ARG A 151 -8.60 11.00 12.28
C ARG A 151 -9.51 12.13 11.82
N ASN A 152 -9.38 13.30 12.44
CA ASN A 152 -10.24 14.47 12.23
C ASN A 152 -9.83 15.34 11.03
N VAL A 153 -8.96 14.84 10.17
CA VAL A 153 -8.56 15.52 8.93
C VAL A 153 -9.01 14.75 7.71
N HIS A 154 -9.11 15.44 6.58
CA HIS A 154 -9.58 14.87 5.32
C HIS A 154 -8.71 13.68 4.87
N ALA A 155 -9.32 12.68 4.23
CA ALA A 155 -8.65 11.44 3.81
C ALA A 155 -7.41 11.69 2.93
N VAL A 156 -7.46 12.66 2.02
CA VAL A 156 -6.32 13.06 1.19
C VAL A 156 -5.14 13.49 2.08
N GLN A 157 -5.39 14.34 3.05
CA GLN A 157 -4.35 14.86 3.95
C GLN A 157 -3.76 13.76 4.82
N ARG A 158 -4.62 12.84 5.32
CA ARG A 158 -4.17 11.69 6.10
C ARG A 158 -3.22 10.79 5.31
N ASN A 159 -3.59 10.48 4.06
CA ASN A 159 -2.76 9.64 3.19
C ASN A 159 -1.42 10.32 2.89
N ARG A 160 -1.43 11.63 2.60
CA ARG A 160 -0.22 12.43 2.34
C ARG A 160 0.72 12.48 3.56
N TRP A 161 0.18 12.69 4.75
CA TRP A 161 0.97 12.71 6.00
C TRP A 161 1.58 11.36 6.34
N LEU A 162 0.91 10.27 5.98
CA LEU A 162 1.47 8.93 6.17
C LEU A 162 2.66 8.67 5.24
N ALA A 163 2.68 9.32 4.09
CA ALA A 163 3.73 9.16 3.07
C ALA A 163 4.91 10.14 3.22
N ALA A 164 4.74 11.19 4.04
CA ALA A 164 5.76 12.21 4.32
C ALA A 164 6.79 11.72 5.34
#